data_1882d5389f6994600292730296eabb8a
#
_entry.id   1882d5389f6994600292730296eabb8a
#
_cell.length_a   1.000
_cell.length_b   1.000
_cell.length_c   1.000
_cell.angle_alpha   90.00
_cell.angle_beta   90.00
_cell.angle_gamma   90.00
#
_symmetry.space_group_name_H-M   'P 1'
#
loop_
_entity.id
_entity.type
_entity.pdbx_description
1 polymer ?
#
loop_
_entity_poly.entity_id
_entity_poly.type
_entity_poly.pdbx_seq_one_letter_code
_entity_poly.pdbx_strand_id
1 'polypeptide(L)'
;MATFKGPFKYIGRIGNIRYYQVQGDDRTYAAERGKVPRTTLLTSPVFENSRKTSFEFTPKSRCAKDVRRALGDWSQPIVNRQLQCKLVSIMNDIVELDDILKKGKRAVYLSRYKDLLYNVDYHFIKPLSEILRCPYTVEKEENRKTVTVKIKGLNPSKHIKAPALASHFQLCLGLGTVKDYTYNPDILGYEPIKNNNPNIRREILFPWTPVDNGLMDDITLTVSLPDDYEVGDDITVISGFGIVFGRMTGKVIPLKQDRGSIAFLGPV
;
A
#
# COMPACT_ATOMS: atom_id res chain seq x y z
N MET A 1 -10.82 1.66 -30.29
CA MET A 1 -9.96 0.54 -29.89
C MET A 1 -10.43 -0.73 -30.57
N ALA A 2 -9.56 -1.45 -31.26
CA ALA A 2 -9.90 -2.74 -31.83
C ALA A 2 -9.48 -3.86 -30.87
N THR A 3 -10.32 -4.90 -30.73
CA THR A 3 -10.01 -6.08 -29.92
C THR A 3 -9.79 -7.27 -30.85
N PHE A 4 -8.76 -8.04 -30.59
CA PHE A 4 -8.44 -9.24 -31.35
C PHE A 4 -8.90 -10.48 -30.57
N LYS A 5 -9.75 -11.30 -31.21
CA LYS A 5 -10.20 -12.59 -30.69
C LYS A 5 -9.62 -13.68 -31.62
N GLY A 6 -8.50 -14.26 -31.24
CA GLY A 6 -7.88 -15.34 -32.01
C GLY A 6 -6.97 -16.20 -31.15
N PRO A 7 -6.56 -17.39 -31.66
CA PRO A 7 -5.70 -18.31 -30.92
C PRO A 7 -4.29 -17.75 -30.68
N PHE A 8 -3.86 -16.76 -31.46
CA PHE A 8 -2.52 -16.14 -31.31
C PHE A 8 -2.64 -14.85 -30.52
N LYS A 9 -2.05 -14.83 -29.32
CA LYS A 9 -1.93 -13.64 -28.49
C LYS A 9 -0.59 -12.96 -28.75
N TYR A 10 -0.61 -11.86 -29.48
CA TYR A 10 0.58 -11.05 -29.71
C TYR A 10 0.61 -9.87 -28.72
N ILE A 11 1.71 -9.74 -28.00
CA ILE A 11 1.98 -8.58 -27.14
C ILE A 11 3.23 -7.92 -27.66
N GLY A 12 3.14 -6.63 -28.02
CA GLY A 12 4.28 -5.93 -28.59
C GLY A 12 3.84 -4.87 -29.58
N ARG A 13 4.70 -4.58 -30.55
CA ARG A 13 4.48 -3.51 -31.52
C ARG A 13 4.76 -4.00 -32.94
N ILE A 14 3.83 -3.71 -33.83
CA ILE A 14 3.99 -3.91 -35.27
C ILE A 14 3.69 -2.55 -35.96
N GLY A 15 4.69 -1.94 -36.53
CA GLY A 15 4.58 -0.64 -37.16
C GLY A 15 4.05 0.43 -36.17
N ASN A 16 2.93 1.07 -36.50
CA ASN A 16 2.28 2.07 -35.67
C ASN A 16 1.26 1.50 -34.68
N ILE A 17 1.01 0.19 -34.69
CA ILE A 17 0.03 -0.46 -33.84
C ILE A 17 0.75 -1.11 -32.65
N ARG A 18 0.27 -0.82 -31.43
CA ARG A 18 0.68 -1.48 -30.20
C ARG A 18 -0.40 -2.47 -29.78
N TYR A 19 0.00 -3.72 -29.57
CA TYR A 19 -0.85 -4.77 -29.00
C TYR A 19 -0.51 -4.94 -27.52
N TYR A 20 -1.54 -4.97 -26.66
CA TYR A 20 -1.36 -5.12 -25.22
C TYR A 20 -2.53 -5.86 -24.60
N GLN A 21 -2.30 -6.47 -23.44
CA GLN A 21 -3.33 -7.07 -22.61
C GLN A 21 -3.48 -6.27 -21.32
N VAL A 22 -4.71 -6.21 -20.83
CA VAL A 22 -5.02 -5.64 -19.51
C VAL A 22 -5.03 -6.79 -18.51
N GLN A 23 -4.44 -6.60 -17.36
CA GLN A 23 -4.41 -7.62 -16.31
C GLN A 23 -5.83 -8.00 -15.89
N GLY A 24 -6.15 -9.30 -15.93
CA GLY A 24 -7.50 -9.82 -15.65
C GLY A 24 -8.43 -9.86 -16.87
N ASP A 25 -7.92 -9.52 -18.06
CA ASP A 25 -8.67 -9.60 -19.32
C ASP A 25 -7.87 -10.44 -20.33
N ASP A 26 -8.50 -11.48 -20.85
CA ASP A 26 -7.89 -12.39 -21.84
C ASP A 26 -7.84 -11.84 -23.26
N ARG A 27 -8.44 -10.68 -23.50
CA ARG A 27 -8.47 -10.04 -24.81
C ARG A 27 -7.16 -9.31 -25.08
N THR A 28 -6.73 -9.34 -26.34
CA THR A 28 -5.64 -8.50 -26.84
C THR A 28 -6.23 -7.24 -27.45
N TYR A 29 -5.74 -6.10 -27.00
CA TYR A 29 -6.15 -4.78 -27.49
C TYR A 29 -5.13 -4.27 -28.49
N ALA A 30 -5.61 -3.66 -29.57
CA ALA A 30 -4.82 -2.95 -30.55
C ALA A 30 -5.08 -1.45 -30.44
N ALA A 31 -4.06 -0.66 -30.30
CA ALA A 31 -4.15 0.80 -30.29
C ALA A 31 -3.12 1.41 -31.23
N GLU A 32 -3.56 2.34 -32.06
CA GLU A 32 -2.65 3.13 -32.88
C GLU A 32 -1.82 4.06 -31.97
N ARG A 33 -0.56 4.26 -32.30
CA ARG A 33 0.30 5.20 -31.59
C ARG A 33 -0.25 6.62 -31.72
N GLY A 34 -0.37 7.31 -30.60
CA GLY A 34 -0.71 8.72 -30.60
C GLY A 34 0.23 9.53 -31.51
N LYS A 35 -0.36 10.31 -32.39
CA LYS A 35 0.37 11.09 -33.40
C LYS A 35 1.02 12.38 -32.86
N VAL A 36 0.76 12.72 -31.55
CA VAL A 36 1.25 13.96 -30.97
C VAL A 36 2.72 13.83 -30.56
N PRO A 37 3.65 14.59 -31.15
CA PRO A 37 5.04 14.60 -30.75
C PRO A 37 5.22 15.00 -29.30
N ARG A 38 6.23 14.44 -28.64
CA ARG A 38 6.55 14.79 -27.23
C ARG A 38 6.84 16.28 -27.07
N THR A 39 7.48 16.92 -28.03
CA THR A 39 7.75 18.36 -28.04
C THR A 39 6.45 19.15 -27.96
N THR A 40 5.45 18.80 -28.77
CA THR A 40 4.13 19.45 -28.77
C THR A 40 3.42 19.25 -27.41
N LEU A 41 3.51 18.06 -26.80
CA LEU A 41 2.97 17.81 -25.46
C LEU A 41 3.64 18.72 -24.41
N LEU A 42 4.92 19.01 -24.55
CA LEU A 42 5.67 19.82 -23.58
C LEU A 42 5.49 21.32 -23.77
N THR A 43 5.26 21.81 -24.98
CA THR A 43 5.29 23.25 -25.31
C THR A 43 3.92 23.85 -25.62
N SER A 44 3.01 23.09 -26.22
CA SER A 44 1.72 23.63 -26.66
C SER A 44 0.81 24.01 -25.47
N PRO A 45 0.18 25.19 -25.51
CA PRO A 45 -0.79 25.63 -24.48
C PRO A 45 -1.98 24.69 -24.31
N VAL A 46 -2.40 24.01 -25.38
CA VAL A 46 -3.52 23.04 -25.37
C VAL A 46 -3.27 21.91 -24.35
N PHE A 47 -2.01 21.53 -24.13
CA PHE A 47 -1.62 20.45 -23.18
C PHE A 47 -1.19 20.98 -21.81
N GLU A 48 -1.37 22.25 -21.50
CA GLU A 48 -0.97 22.83 -20.22
C GLU A 48 -1.63 22.13 -19.03
N ASN A 49 -2.94 21.90 -19.08
CA ASN A 49 -3.66 21.18 -18.03
C ASN A 49 -3.20 19.72 -17.88
N SER A 50 -2.88 19.03 -18.97
CA SER A 50 -2.34 17.67 -18.95
C SER A 50 -0.97 17.63 -18.30
N ARG A 51 -0.11 18.63 -18.56
CA ARG A 51 1.20 18.77 -17.91
C ARG A 51 1.04 19.01 -16.41
N LYS A 52 0.16 19.93 -16.00
CA LYS A 52 -0.12 20.22 -14.59
C LYS A 52 -0.60 18.96 -13.85
N THR A 53 -1.54 18.21 -14.42
CA THR A 53 -2.04 16.96 -13.86
C THR A 53 -0.93 15.89 -13.78
N SER A 54 -0.13 15.75 -14.83
CA SER A 54 1.00 14.81 -14.85
C SER A 54 2.06 15.16 -13.81
N PHE A 55 2.28 16.45 -13.58
CA PHE A 55 3.23 16.92 -12.59
C PHE A 55 2.78 16.62 -11.16
N GLU A 56 1.51 16.85 -10.83
CA GLU A 56 0.90 16.50 -9.54
C GLU A 56 0.79 14.99 -9.32
N PHE A 57 0.90 14.17 -10.37
CA PHE A 57 0.88 12.72 -10.21
C PHE A 57 2.11 12.17 -9.46
N THR A 58 3.24 12.88 -9.55
CA THR A 58 4.49 12.47 -8.90
C THR A 58 4.35 12.40 -7.37
N PRO A 59 3.93 13.46 -6.64
CA PRO A 59 3.77 13.42 -5.20
C PRO A 59 2.67 12.42 -4.77
N LYS A 60 1.56 12.33 -5.51
CA LYS A 60 0.49 11.36 -5.24
C LYS A 60 1.02 9.93 -5.25
N SER A 61 1.77 9.57 -6.30
CA SER A 61 2.35 8.24 -6.46
C SER A 61 3.43 7.94 -5.42
N ARG A 62 4.24 8.94 -5.05
CA ARG A 62 5.27 8.79 -4.01
C ARG A 62 4.65 8.62 -2.63
N CYS A 63 3.71 9.48 -2.24
CA CYS A 63 3.00 9.38 -0.97
C CYS A 63 2.26 8.03 -0.85
N ALA A 64 1.53 7.60 -1.88
CA ALA A 64 0.88 6.29 -1.92
C ALA A 64 1.88 5.12 -1.76
N LYS A 65 3.09 5.25 -2.32
CA LYS A 65 4.17 4.26 -2.12
C LYS A 65 4.67 4.25 -0.68
N ASP A 66 4.80 5.43 -0.06
CA ASP A 66 5.26 5.54 1.32
C ASP A 66 4.22 4.96 2.29
N VAL A 67 2.92 5.25 2.09
CA VAL A 67 1.82 4.59 2.83
C VAL A 67 1.92 3.07 2.75
N ARG A 68 2.11 2.54 1.55
CA ARG A 68 2.24 1.11 1.34
C ARG A 68 3.46 0.50 2.05
N ARG A 69 4.57 1.24 2.10
CA ARG A 69 5.82 0.79 2.71
C ARG A 69 5.88 0.97 4.23
N ALA A 70 5.06 1.86 4.77
CA ALA A 70 5.03 2.17 6.19
C ALA A 70 4.74 0.95 7.07
N LEU A 71 4.00 -0.05 6.56
CA LEU A 71 3.66 -1.26 7.31
C LEU A 71 4.82 -2.27 7.46
N GLY A 72 5.97 -2.02 6.83
CA GLY A 72 7.13 -2.91 6.90
C GLY A 72 7.28 -3.86 5.72
N ASP A 73 8.39 -4.60 5.70
CA ASP A 73 8.75 -5.46 4.57
C ASP A 73 7.87 -6.72 4.48
N TRP A 74 7.33 -7.19 5.59
CA TRP A 74 6.41 -8.33 5.63
C TRP A 74 5.14 -8.09 4.80
N SER A 75 4.71 -6.85 4.70
CA SER A 75 3.50 -6.46 3.97
C SER A 75 3.68 -6.49 2.44
N GLN A 76 4.90 -6.26 1.95
CA GLN A 76 5.16 -6.07 0.52
C GLN A 76 4.73 -7.24 -0.37
N PRO A 77 4.91 -8.51 0.03
CA PRO A 77 4.45 -9.64 -0.75
C PRO A 77 2.92 -9.75 -0.85
N ILE A 78 2.18 -9.21 0.12
CA ILE A 78 0.70 -9.27 0.18
C ILE A 78 0.09 -8.16 -0.67
N VAL A 79 0.76 -7.02 -0.75
CA VAL A 79 0.28 -5.81 -1.43
C VAL A 79 0.30 -5.98 -2.95
N ASN A 80 -0.79 -5.60 -3.59
CA ASN A 80 -0.96 -5.70 -5.03
C ASN A 80 -1.04 -4.33 -5.73
N ARG A 81 -1.09 -4.37 -7.08
CA ARG A 81 -1.26 -3.17 -7.90
C ARG A 81 -2.58 -2.44 -7.63
N GLN A 82 -3.65 -3.15 -7.31
CA GLN A 82 -4.97 -2.55 -7.05
C GLN A 82 -4.92 -1.65 -5.82
N LEU A 83 -4.23 -2.07 -4.75
CA LEU A 83 -4.00 -1.21 -3.59
C LEU A 83 -3.26 0.06 -3.97
N GLN A 84 -2.20 -0.04 -4.79
CA GLN A 84 -1.49 1.16 -5.24
C GLN A 84 -2.40 2.12 -5.99
N CYS A 85 -3.28 1.60 -6.86
CA CYS A 85 -4.26 2.42 -7.59
C CYS A 85 -5.26 3.10 -6.64
N LYS A 86 -5.78 2.36 -5.65
CA LYS A 86 -6.69 2.91 -4.62
C LYS A 86 -6.01 4.01 -3.81
N LEU A 87 -4.80 3.79 -3.35
CA LEU A 87 -4.03 4.80 -2.60
C LEU A 87 -3.76 6.05 -3.44
N VAL A 88 -3.39 5.89 -4.71
CA VAL A 88 -3.20 7.03 -5.63
C VAL A 88 -4.51 7.78 -5.85
N SER A 89 -5.66 7.10 -5.91
CA SER A 89 -6.97 7.76 -5.99
C SER A 89 -7.23 8.63 -4.75
N ILE A 90 -7.00 8.09 -3.55
CA ILE A 90 -7.13 8.86 -2.30
C ILE A 90 -6.19 10.07 -2.28
N MET A 91 -4.94 9.89 -2.71
CA MET A 91 -4.01 11.02 -2.82
C MET A 91 -4.49 12.06 -3.84
N ASN A 92 -5.21 11.63 -4.88
CA ASN A 92 -5.84 12.57 -5.80
C ASN A 92 -6.94 13.38 -5.12
N ASP A 93 -7.82 12.72 -4.36
CA ASP A 93 -8.89 13.39 -3.63
C ASP A 93 -8.31 14.39 -2.61
N ILE A 94 -7.24 14.02 -1.90
CA ILE A 94 -6.52 14.92 -0.97
C ILE A 94 -5.96 16.15 -1.70
N VAL A 95 -5.35 15.96 -2.86
CA VAL A 95 -4.81 17.08 -3.65
C VAL A 95 -5.91 18.00 -4.16
N GLU A 96 -7.10 17.48 -4.45
CA GLU A 96 -8.25 18.29 -4.88
C GLU A 96 -8.81 19.16 -3.75
N LEU A 97 -8.58 18.78 -2.49
CA LEU A 97 -8.93 19.57 -1.31
C LEU A 97 -7.94 20.70 -0.99
N ASP A 98 -6.78 20.75 -1.65
CA ASP A 98 -5.86 21.88 -1.51
C ASP A 98 -6.36 23.07 -2.34
N ASP A 99 -6.92 24.05 -1.66
CA ASP A 99 -7.44 25.33 -2.20
C ASP A 99 -6.41 26.47 -2.13
N ILE A 100 -5.27 26.26 -1.50
CA ILE A 100 -4.22 27.27 -1.28
C ILE A 100 -3.36 27.45 -2.54
N LEU A 101 -2.95 26.32 -3.14
CA LEU A 101 -2.04 26.31 -4.26
C LEU A 101 -2.76 26.06 -5.59
N LYS A 102 -2.26 26.69 -6.66
CA LYS A 102 -2.82 26.52 -8.00
C LYS A 102 -2.53 25.11 -8.54
N LYS A 103 -3.42 24.60 -9.39
CA LYS A 103 -3.24 23.33 -10.11
C LYS A 103 -1.86 23.25 -10.77
N GLY A 104 -1.17 22.15 -10.52
CA GLY A 104 0.22 21.92 -10.92
C GLY A 104 1.24 22.14 -9.79
N LYS A 105 0.79 22.72 -8.66
CA LYS A 105 1.64 22.96 -7.48
C LYS A 105 0.97 22.54 -6.17
N ARG A 106 -0.26 21.95 -6.24
CA ARG A 106 -1.03 21.55 -5.06
C ARG A 106 -0.31 20.46 -4.27
N ALA A 107 -0.39 20.55 -2.95
CA ALA A 107 0.27 19.66 -2.02
C ALA A 107 -0.54 18.37 -1.75
N VAL A 108 0.11 17.36 -1.18
CA VAL A 108 -0.52 16.17 -0.63
C VAL A 108 -0.42 16.25 0.88
N TYR A 109 -1.43 16.83 1.54
CA TYR A 109 -1.51 16.93 3.00
C TYR A 109 -2.20 15.71 3.60
N LEU A 110 -1.53 14.56 3.57
CA LEU A 110 -2.07 13.30 4.11
C LEU A 110 -2.40 13.43 5.60
N SER A 111 -1.59 14.17 6.36
CA SER A 111 -1.77 14.36 7.80
C SER A 111 -3.13 15.00 8.15
N ARG A 112 -3.62 15.91 7.30
CA ARG A 112 -4.91 16.59 7.49
C ARG A 112 -6.10 15.72 7.14
N TYR A 113 -5.94 14.79 6.19
CA TYR A 113 -7.02 13.96 5.63
C TYR A 113 -6.76 12.47 5.85
N LYS A 114 -6.03 12.14 6.91
CA LYS A 114 -5.64 10.76 7.25
C LYS A 114 -6.82 9.80 7.35
N ASP A 115 -8.00 10.31 7.70
CA ASP A 115 -9.22 9.52 7.85
C ASP A 115 -9.70 8.88 6.53
N LEU A 116 -9.32 9.43 5.39
CA LEU A 116 -9.60 8.81 4.08
C LEU A 116 -8.94 7.44 3.91
N LEU A 117 -7.91 7.15 4.71
CA LEU A 117 -7.25 5.85 4.69
C LEU A 117 -8.04 4.75 5.39
N TYR A 118 -9.02 5.06 6.27
CA TYR A 118 -9.82 4.03 6.97
C TYR A 118 -10.61 3.13 6.02
N ASN A 119 -10.96 3.61 4.83
CA ASN A 119 -11.74 2.87 3.85
C ASN A 119 -10.90 2.06 2.86
N VAL A 120 -9.61 1.88 3.16
CA VAL A 120 -8.70 1.15 2.26
C VAL A 120 -8.57 -0.29 2.68
N ASP A 121 -9.05 -1.18 1.83
CA ASP A 121 -8.83 -2.62 1.98
C ASP A 121 -7.42 -2.99 1.51
N TYR A 122 -6.61 -3.52 2.41
CA TYR A 122 -5.24 -3.97 2.17
C TYR A 122 -5.12 -5.47 1.86
N HIS A 123 -6.22 -6.12 1.49
CA HIS A 123 -6.18 -7.54 1.15
C HIS A 123 -6.16 -7.79 -0.36
N PHE A 124 -5.51 -8.86 -0.76
CA PHE A 124 -5.45 -9.28 -2.17
C PHE A 124 -6.64 -10.15 -2.56
N ILE A 125 -7.01 -11.10 -1.71
CA ILE A 125 -8.03 -12.12 -2.02
C ILE A 125 -9.14 -12.13 -0.97
N LYS A 126 -8.78 -12.04 0.33
CA LYS A 126 -9.72 -12.13 1.44
C LYS A 126 -9.35 -11.16 2.55
N PRO A 127 -10.32 -10.53 3.22
CA PRO A 127 -10.06 -9.69 4.38
C PRO A 127 -9.50 -10.53 5.53
N LEU A 128 -8.74 -9.88 6.43
CA LEU A 128 -8.14 -10.56 7.57
C LEU A 128 -9.19 -11.28 8.43
N SER A 129 -10.36 -10.70 8.59
CA SER A 129 -11.48 -11.28 9.36
C SER A 129 -12.00 -12.62 8.83
N GLU A 130 -11.84 -12.89 7.53
CA GLU A 130 -12.17 -14.20 6.98
C GLU A 130 -11.09 -15.26 7.20
N ILE A 131 -9.84 -14.80 7.36
CA ILE A 131 -8.66 -15.67 7.54
C ILE A 131 -8.41 -15.92 9.02
N LEU A 132 -8.37 -14.86 9.82
CA LEU A 132 -8.20 -14.92 11.27
C LEU A 132 -9.55 -14.67 11.96
N ARG A 133 -10.17 -15.73 12.44
CA ARG A 133 -11.51 -15.73 13.06
C ARG A 133 -11.46 -15.55 14.58
N CYS A 134 -10.27 -15.49 15.17
CA CYS A 134 -10.09 -15.17 16.58
C CYS A 134 -10.23 -13.67 16.78
N PRO A 135 -11.03 -13.21 17.75
CA PRO A 135 -11.10 -11.78 18.07
C PRO A 135 -9.75 -11.28 18.61
N TYR A 136 -9.42 -10.06 18.26
CA TYR A 136 -8.25 -9.38 18.78
C TYR A 136 -8.60 -7.96 19.17
N THR A 137 -7.87 -7.40 20.13
CA THR A 137 -8.00 -6.01 20.56
C THR A 137 -6.79 -5.21 20.07
N VAL A 138 -7.05 -3.94 19.73
CA VAL A 138 -6.02 -3.00 19.30
C VAL A 138 -6.01 -1.85 20.27
N GLU A 139 -4.87 -1.60 20.88
CA GLU A 139 -4.62 -0.46 21.75
C GLU A 139 -3.63 0.48 21.07
N LYS A 140 -3.95 1.77 21.06
CA LYS A 140 -3.09 2.83 20.52
C LYS A 140 -2.84 3.84 21.62
N GLU A 141 -1.59 4.23 21.79
CA GLU A 141 -1.24 5.27 22.75
C GLU A 141 -1.54 6.66 22.19
N GLU A 142 -1.91 7.60 23.09
CA GLU A 142 -2.20 9.00 22.75
C GLU A 142 -1.01 9.73 22.11
N ASN A 143 0.22 9.31 22.43
CA ASN A 143 1.44 9.86 21.85
C ASN A 143 1.65 9.51 20.37
N ARG A 144 0.77 8.70 19.77
CA ARG A 144 0.83 8.19 18.40
C ARG A 144 2.09 7.37 18.08
N LYS A 145 2.81 6.88 19.10
CA LYS A 145 4.08 6.17 18.90
C LYS A 145 3.99 4.67 19.06
N THR A 146 2.99 4.17 19.78
CA THR A 146 2.90 2.74 20.12
C THR A 146 1.55 2.17 19.71
N VAL A 147 1.60 0.96 19.16
CA VAL A 147 0.40 0.15 18.87
C VAL A 147 0.60 -1.25 19.43
N THR A 148 -0.38 -1.74 20.15
CA THR A 148 -0.40 -3.09 20.72
C THR A 148 -1.61 -3.86 20.20
N VAL A 149 -1.37 -5.07 19.73
CA VAL A 149 -2.42 -6.04 19.37
C VAL A 149 -2.37 -7.20 20.34
N LYS A 150 -3.52 -7.51 20.95
CA LYS A 150 -3.67 -8.62 21.89
C LYS A 150 -4.66 -9.64 21.35
N ILE A 151 -4.29 -10.91 21.35
CA ILE A 151 -5.10 -12.05 20.91
C ILE A 151 -5.16 -13.04 22.05
N LYS A 152 -6.36 -13.38 22.51
CA LYS A 152 -6.56 -14.34 23.61
C LYS A 152 -7.00 -15.67 23.07
N GLY A 153 -6.36 -16.75 23.56
CA GLY A 153 -6.80 -18.10 23.28
C GLY A 153 -6.82 -18.48 21.81
N LEU A 154 -5.80 -18.08 21.04
CA LEU A 154 -5.68 -18.45 19.62
C LEU A 154 -5.51 -19.97 19.48
N ASN A 155 -6.41 -20.60 18.76
CA ASN A 155 -6.27 -21.98 18.33
C ASN A 155 -6.13 -22.00 16.80
N PRO A 156 -4.89 -22.12 16.26
CA PRO A 156 -4.65 -22.02 14.83
C PRO A 156 -5.50 -22.97 13.99
N SER A 157 -5.62 -24.22 14.40
CA SER A 157 -6.39 -25.24 13.66
C SER A 157 -7.90 -24.91 13.53
N LYS A 158 -8.45 -24.11 14.44
CA LYS A 158 -9.87 -23.70 14.45
C LYS A 158 -10.09 -22.29 13.95
N HIS A 159 -9.18 -21.37 14.29
CA HIS A 159 -9.37 -19.95 14.10
C HIS A 159 -8.66 -19.40 12.84
N ILE A 160 -7.73 -20.17 12.24
CA ILE A 160 -7.02 -19.72 11.06
C ILE A 160 -7.46 -20.53 9.83
N LYS A 161 -8.01 -19.83 8.83
CA LYS A 161 -8.32 -20.43 7.53
C LYS A 161 -7.09 -20.36 6.63
N ALA A 162 -6.19 -21.30 6.80
CA ALA A 162 -4.97 -21.37 6.02
C ALA A 162 -5.22 -21.83 4.58
N PRO A 163 -4.43 -21.37 3.59
CA PRO A 163 -4.39 -21.94 2.24
C PRO A 163 -3.91 -23.39 2.25
N ALA A 164 -4.34 -24.19 1.27
CA ALA A 164 -4.03 -25.63 1.20
C ALA A 164 -2.52 -25.94 1.19
N LEU A 165 -1.67 -25.03 0.70
CA LEU A 165 -0.23 -25.22 0.64
C LEU A 165 0.52 -24.68 1.88
N ALA A 166 -0.18 -24.05 2.81
CA ALA A 166 0.43 -23.50 4.01
C ALA A 166 0.61 -24.59 5.06
N SER A 167 1.81 -24.67 5.63
CA SER A 167 2.11 -25.47 6.82
C SER A 167 2.32 -24.59 8.05
N HIS A 168 2.68 -23.33 7.86
CA HIS A 168 2.96 -22.39 8.93
C HIS A 168 2.32 -21.04 8.65
N PHE A 169 2.06 -20.28 9.70
CA PHE A 169 1.65 -18.90 9.65
C PHE A 169 2.55 -18.04 10.55
N GLN A 170 2.54 -16.75 10.29
CA GLN A 170 3.23 -15.72 11.09
C GLN A 170 2.30 -14.53 11.24
N LEU A 171 2.04 -14.09 12.47
CA LEU A 171 1.36 -12.85 12.75
C LEU A 171 2.36 -11.70 12.68
N CYS A 172 1.93 -10.60 12.10
CA CYS A 172 2.80 -9.46 11.84
C CYS A 172 2.08 -8.17 12.23
N LEU A 173 2.78 -7.28 12.91
CA LEU A 173 2.30 -5.94 13.23
C LEU A 173 3.31 -4.94 12.71
N GLY A 174 2.86 -3.96 11.94
CA GLY A 174 3.70 -2.91 11.38
C GLY A 174 3.23 -1.52 11.79
N LEU A 175 4.17 -0.63 11.98
CA LEU A 175 3.98 0.78 12.29
C LEU A 175 4.97 1.61 11.49
N GLY A 176 4.50 2.68 10.85
CA GLY A 176 5.40 3.56 10.11
C GLY A 176 4.85 4.95 9.91
N THR A 177 5.71 5.84 9.49
CA THR A 177 5.42 7.26 9.32
C THR A 177 5.45 7.65 7.86
N VAL A 178 4.56 8.55 7.48
CA VAL A 178 4.47 9.12 6.14
C VAL A 178 4.36 10.63 6.27
N LYS A 179 5.26 11.34 5.58
CA LYS A 179 5.27 12.80 5.50
C LYS A 179 4.34 13.32 4.44
N ASP A 180 3.86 14.52 4.64
CA ASP A 180 3.18 15.28 3.61
C ASP A 180 4.16 15.68 2.49
N TYR A 181 3.63 15.87 1.28
CA TYR A 181 4.40 16.26 0.11
C TYR A 181 3.98 17.66 -0.36
N THR A 182 4.96 18.55 -0.49
CA THR A 182 4.74 19.93 -0.95
C THR A 182 5.56 20.25 -2.19
N TYR A 183 5.10 21.25 -2.94
CA TYR A 183 5.84 21.78 -4.06
C TYR A 183 7.00 22.66 -3.57
N ASN A 184 8.21 22.36 -4.03
CA ASN A 184 9.39 23.19 -3.79
C ASN A 184 9.77 23.94 -5.08
N PRO A 185 9.72 25.28 -5.09
CA PRO A 185 10.06 26.09 -6.25
C PRO A 185 11.55 26.02 -6.61
N ASP A 186 12.45 25.77 -5.66
CA ASP A 186 13.90 25.75 -5.89
C ASP A 186 14.32 24.57 -6.77
N ILE A 187 13.66 23.42 -6.60
CA ILE A 187 13.91 22.23 -7.40
C ILE A 187 12.90 22.06 -8.53
N LEU A 188 11.95 23.00 -8.67
CA LEU A 188 10.81 22.90 -9.58
C LEU A 188 10.13 21.52 -9.51
N GLY A 189 9.92 21.03 -8.29
CA GLY A 189 9.48 19.66 -8.05
C GLY A 189 8.75 19.50 -6.73
N TYR A 190 8.45 18.22 -6.42
CA TYR A 190 7.80 17.86 -5.17
C TYR A 190 8.75 17.08 -4.28
N GLU A 191 8.75 17.41 -3.01
CA GLU A 191 9.50 16.70 -1.97
C GLU A 191 8.65 16.53 -0.71
N PRO A 192 8.98 15.54 0.15
CA PRO A 192 8.43 15.48 1.49
C PRO A 192 8.75 16.76 2.25
N ILE A 193 7.85 17.21 3.12
CA ILE A 193 8.11 18.37 3.96
C ILE A 193 9.45 18.18 4.70
N LYS A 194 10.32 19.19 4.61
CA LYS A 194 11.62 19.18 5.26
C LYS A 194 11.43 19.37 6.76
N ASN A 195 11.51 18.27 7.48
CA ASN A 195 11.70 18.25 8.92
C ASN A 195 12.88 17.29 9.21
N ASN A 196 13.42 17.34 10.40
CA ASN A 196 14.58 16.53 10.78
C ASN A 196 14.26 15.04 10.93
N ASN A 197 12.98 14.66 10.84
CA ASN A 197 12.54 13.29 11.07
C ASN A 197 12.33 12.53 9.75
N PRO A 198 13.13 11.52 9.41
CA PRO A 198 12.90 10.69 8.22
C PRO A 198 11.63 9.85 8.37
N ASN A 199 11.07 9.36 7.27
CA ASN A 199 10.06 8.31 7.33
C ASN A 199 10.67 7.07 7.99
N ILE A 200 10.04 6.60 9.06
CA ILE A 200 10.46 5.40 9.81
C ILE A 200 9.42 4.31 9.61
N ARG A 201 9.90 3.08 9.63
CA ARG A 201 9.07 1.89 9.71
C ARG A 201 9.61 0.95 10.76
N ARG A 202 8.70 0.36 11.52
CA ARG A 202 8.97 -0.65 12.52
C ARG A 202 7.99 -1.80 12.32
N GLU A 203 8.47 -3.00 12.57
CA GLU A 203 7.64 -4.19 12.48
C GLU A 203 8.01 -5.17 13.58
N ILE A 204 7.02 -5.91 14.06
CA ILE A 204 7.22 -7.07 14.91
C ILE A 204 6.58 -8.28 14.25
N LEU A 205 7.34 -9.36 14.20
CA LEU A 205 6.95 -10.61 13.58
C LEU A 205 6.88 -11.68 14.67
N PHE A 206 5.69 -12.28 14.84
CA PHE A 206 5.56 -13.44 15.69
C PHE A 206 6.35 -14.62 15.09
N PRO A 207 6.87 -15.55 15.89
CA PRO A 207 7.53 -16.74 15.35
C PRO A 207 6.64 -17.53 14.38
N TRP A 208 7.26 -18.14 13.36
CA TRP A 208 6.55 -19.03 12.46
C TRP A 208 5.94 -20.21 13.25
N THR A 209 4.65 -20.36 13.19
CA THR A 209 3.87 -21.34 13.97
C THR A 209 3.14 -22.29 13.02
N PRO A 210 3.11 -23.60 13.29
CA PRO A 210 2.33 -24.57 12.51
C PRO A 210 0.83 -24.22 12.50
N VAL A 211 0.17 -24.40 11.34
CA VAL A 211 -1.26 -24.11 11.19
C VAL A 211 -2.15 -25.15 11.89
N ASP A 212 -1.62 -26.33 12.17
CA ASP A 212 -2.28 -27.43 12.89
C ASP A 212 -2.03 -27.40 14.41
N ASN A 213 -1.37 -26.37 14.92
CA ASN A 213 -1.11 -26.20 16.35
C ASN A 213 -2.43 -26.13 17.14
N GLY A 214 -2.38 -26.58 18.40
CA GLY A 214 -3.50 -26.50 19.33
C GLY A 214 -3.72 -25.10 19.90
N LEU A 215 -4.40 -25.03 21.06
CA LEU A 215 -4.60 -23.80 21.80
C LEU A 215 -3.24 -23.19 22.20
N MET A 216 -3.06 -21.94 21.93
CA MET A 216 -1.86 -21.17 22.28
C MET A 216 -2.13 -20.25 23.48
N ASP A 217 -1.07 -19.86 24.15
CA ASP A 217 -1.10 -18.81 25.17
C ASP A 217 -1.51 -17.46 24.54
N ASP A 218 -1.89 -16.52 25.38
CA ASP A 218 -2.24 -15.17 24.96
C ASP A 218 -1.05 -14.50 24.24
N ILE A 219 -1.33 -13.97 23.06
CA ILE A 219 -0.33 -13.31 22.22
C ILE A 219 -0.47 -11.80 22.36
N THR A 220 0.64 -11.14 22.66
CA THR A 220 0.72 -9.67 22.66
C THR A 220 1.83 -9.25 21.71
N LEU A 221 1.47 -8.46 20.71
CA LEU A 221 2.43 -7.83 19.78
C LEU A 221 2.41 -6.34 20.02
N THR A 222 3.56 -5.76 20.36
CA THR A 222 3.70 -4.31 20.57
C THR A 222 4.79 -3.78 19.66
N VAL A 223 4.50 -2.74 18.91
CA VAL A 223 5.45 -2.03 18.06
C VAL A 223 5.45 -0.56 18.40
N SER A 224 6.63 0.03 18.52
CA SER A 224 6.81 1.45 18.86
C SER A 224 7.78 2.14 17.93
N LEU A 225 7.53 3.42 17.66
CA LEU A 225 8.53 4.32 17.09
C LEU A 225 9.64 4.58 18.14
N PRO A 226 10.83 5.00 17.72
CA PRO A 226 11.88 5.40 18.66
C PRO A 226 11.41 6.52 19.59
N ASP A 227 11.90 6.53 20.84
CA ASP A 227 11.49 7.51 21.84
C ASP A 227 11.89 8.94 21.46
N ASP A 228 13.02 9.09 20.79
CA ASP A 228 13.56 10.34 20.27
C ASP A 228 12.89 10.83 18.98
N TYR A 229 11.98 10.01 18.39
CA TYR A 229 11.26 10.42 17.20
C TYR A 229 10.08 11.31 17.54
N GLU A 230 10.08 12.55 17.04
CA GLU A 230 8.97 13.48 17.22
C GLU A 230 7.94 13.34 16.10
N VAL A 231 6.70 13.04 16.47
CA VAL A 231 5.58 12.97 15.54
C VAL A 231 4.96 14.35 15.37
N GLY A 232 5.42 15.09 14.35
CA GLY A 232 4.88 16.41 14.00
C GLY A 232 3.48 16.34 13.38
N ASP A 233 2.86 17.51 13.20
CA ASP A 233 1.52 17.63 12.59
C ASP A 233 1.52 17.34 11.07
N ASP A 234 2.68 17.37 10.44
CA ASP A 234 2.93 17.05 9.03
C ASP A 234 3.26 15.57 8.79
N ILE A 235 3.14 14.75 9.85
CA ILE A 235 3.44 13.32 9.83
C ILE A 235 2.20 12.50 10.14
N THR A 236 1.87 11.58 9.25
CA THR A 236 0.85 10.56 9.48
C THR A 236 1.50 9.28 9.97
N VAL A 237 1.09 8.77 11.13
CA VAL A 237 1.50 7.45 11.63
C VAL A 237 0.49 6.42 11.19
N ILE A 238 0.95 5.35 10.57
CA ILE A 238 0.14 4.30 9.96
C ILE A 238 0.46 2.98 10.62
N SER A 239 -0.57 2.22 10.99
CA SER A 239 -0.42 0.90 11.57
C SER A 239 -1.23 -0.16 10.82
N GLY A 240 -0.71 -1.38 10.79
CA GLY A 240 -1.38 -2.52 10.17
C GLY A 240 -1.01 -3.83 10.82
N PHE A 241 -2.00 -4.69 11.01
CA PHE A 241 -1.87 -6.04 11.55
C PHE A 241 -2.23 -7.05 10.48
N GLY A 242 -1.52 -8.18 10.44
CA GLY A 242 -1.78 -9.17 9.42
C GLY A 242 -1.23 -10.54 9.72
N ILE A 243 -1.48 -11.44 8.78
CA ILE A 243 -1.02 -12.82 8.79
C ILE A 243 -0.33 -13.14 7.48
N VAL A 244 0.82 -13.81 7.56
CA VAL A 244 1.57 -14.32 6.41
C VAL A 244 1.61 -15.84 6.51
N PHE A 245 1.50 -16.51 5.37
CA PHE A 245 1.58 -17.97 5.28
C PHE A 245 2.88 -18.43 4.65
N GLY A 246 3.40 -19.55 5.16
CA GLY A 246 4.60 -20.20 4.68
C GLY A 246 4.49 -21.71 4.58
N ARG A 247 5.44 -22.31 3.86
CA ARG A 247 5.59 -23.76 3.76
C ARG A 247 6.94 -24.20 4.30
N MET A 248 6.95 -25.26 5.07
CA MET A 248 8.19 -25.89 5.57
C MET A 248 8.86 -26.67 4.45
N THR A 249 10.11 -26.32 4.15
CA THR A 249 10.98 -27.02 3.19
C THR A 249 12.42 -26.98 3.70
N GLY A 250 12.66 -27.59 4.90
CA GLY A 250 13.91 -27.39 5.66
C GLY A 250 13.89 -26.14 6.51
N LYS A 251 13.48 -25.00 5.94
CA LYS A 251 13.12 -23.74 6.62
C LYS A 251 11.74 -23.28 6.14
N VAL A 252 11.07 -22.44 6.92
CA VAL A 252 9.79 -21.89 6.49
C VAL A 252 10.05 -20.83 5.40
N ILE A 253 9.42 -21.02 4.24
CA ILE A 253 9.48 -20.09 3.10
C ILE A 253 8.09 -19.51 2.89
N PRO A 254 7.93 -18.18 2.80
CA PRO A 254 6.65 -17.54 2.49
C PRO A 254 6.06 -18.06 1.18
N LEU A 255 4.75 -18.26 1.14
CA LEU A 255 4.05 -18.68 -0.08
C LEU A 255 4.16 -17.60 -1.17
N LYS A 256 4.18 -18.03 -2.44
CA LYS A 256 4.16 -17.12 -3.59
C LYS A 256 2.74 -16.66 -3.96
N GLN A 257 1.74 -17.48 -3.68
CA GLN A 257 0.30 -17.20 -3.85
C GLN A 257 -0.41 -17.35 -2.51
N ASP A 258 -1.54 -16.69 -2.32
CA ASP A 258 -2.30 -16.71 -1.06
C ASP A 258 -1.43 -16.43 0.18
N ARG A 259 -0.56 -15.42 0.04
CA ARG A 259 0.52 -15.13 1.00
C ARG A 259 0.02 -14.68 2.36
N GLY A 260 -1.21 -14.19 2.45
CA GLY A 260 -1.76 -13.68 3.69
C GLY A 260 -2.77 -12.54 3.48
N SER A 261 -3.05 -11.84 4.55
CA SER A 261 -3.94 -10.67 4.57
C SER A 261 -3.48 -9.65 5.60
N ILE A 262 -3.86 -8.39 5.36
CA ILE A 262 -3.56 -7.26 6.23
C ILE A 262 -4.85 -6.53 6.56
N ALA A 263 -5.08 -6.25 7.84
CA ALA A 263 -6.02 -5.26 8.29
C ALA A 263 -5.29 -3.94 8.52
N PHE A 264 -5.73 -2.90 7.86
CA PHE A 264 -5.28 -1.55 8.17
C PHE A 264 -5.93 -1.11 9.47
N LEU A 265 -5.12 -0.82 10.47
CA LEU A 265 -5.61 -0.42 11.79
C LEU A 265 -5.93 1.08 11.86
N GLY A 266 -5.77 1.77 10.76
CA GLY A 266 -5.96 3.21 10.65
C GLY A 266 -4.76 4.03 11.11
N PRO A 267 -4.83 5.35 10.91
CA PRO A 267 -3.84 6.27 11.48
C PRO A 267 -3.89 6.21 13.01
N VAL A 268 -2.73 6.43 13.60
CA VAL A 268 -2.53 6.45 15.06
C VAL A 268 -2.60 7.87 15.58
#